data_ca840bf1616314f9d56b5276102a2dc5
#
_entry.id   ca840bf1616314f9d56b5276102a2dc5
#
_cell.length_a   1.000
_cell.length_b   1.000
_cell.length_c   1.000
_cell.angle_alpha   90.00
_cell.angle_beta   90.00
_cell.angle_gamma   90.00
#
_symmetry.space_group_name_H-M   'P 1'
#
loop_
_entity.id
_entity.type
_entity.pdbx_description
1 polymer ?
#
loop_
_entity_poly.entity_id
_entity_poly.type
_entity_poly.pdbx_seq_one_letter_code
_entity_poly.pdbx_strand_id
1 'polypeptide(L)'
;MGTRDDVKTRIVLASLLASLVLSAPASAWAPAGSAAIHPGVMTFTEGAQCTANFVYSDGANVYLGQAAHCSGTGAATETDGCLAQSLPVGTQVDIGGSRPGTMVYNSWITMQQLGERDPDTCAYNDLALVRVDPADVGKVNPSIPFWGGPTGVTGTVPDNAKVLSYGNSSLRLGITQLSPKQGLQLWQDHGGWNHAVYTATPGIPGDSGSAFVDAQGSAFGVLSTVEAAPKPASNGVGDVSRELDYMRAHSSFSGVGLVNGTEPFRGPLL
;
A
#
# COMPACT_ATOMS: atom_id res chain seq x y z
N MET A 1 -79.91 -32.22 -29.21
CA MET A 1 -78.73 -32.49 -30.07
C MET A 1 -77.66 -31.50 -29.67
N GLY A 2 -76.88 -31.85 -28.73
CA GLY A 2 -75.85 -30.95 -28.12
C GLY A 2 -74.45 -31.41 -28.47
N THR A 3 -73.67 -30.53 -28.97
CA THR A 3 -72.26 -30.72 -29.27
C THR A 3 -71.42 -30.32 -28.03
N ARG A 4 -70.60 -31.26 -27.58
CA ARG A 4 -69.69 -31.07 -26.50
C ARG A 4 -68.43 -30.37 -27.05
N ASP A 5 -68.15 -29.21 -26.54
CA ASP A 5 -66.82 -28.51 -26.76
C ASP A 5 -65.79 -29.00 -25.74
N ASP A 6 -64.74 -29.66 -26.25
CA ASP A 6 -63.61 -30.09 -25.51
C ASP A 6 -62.63 -28.88 -25.27
N VAL A 7 -62.59 -28.39 -24.05
CA VAL A 7 -61.61 -27.40 -23.61
C VAL A 7 -60.31 -28.11 -23.29
N LYS A 8 -59.30 -28.00 -24.17
CA LYS A 8 -57.94 -28.47 -23.92
C LYS A 8 -57.22 -27.49 -23.04
N THR A 9 -57.12 -27.81 -21.77
CA THR A 9 -56.26 -27.06 -20.80
C THR A 9 -54.81 -27.29 -21.16
N ARG A 10 -54.11 -26.24 -21.65
CA ARG A 10 -52.65 -26.23 -21.84
C ARG A 10 -52.02 -25.85 -20.51
N ILE A 11 -51.35 -26.81 -19.85
CA ILE A 11 -50.52 -26.58 -18.71
C ILE A 11 -49.16 -26.02 -19.24
N VAL A 12 -48.87 -24.75 -18.96
CA VAL A 12 -47.58 -24.14 -19.23
C VAL A 12 -46.72 -24.39 -18.00
N LEU A 13 -45.77 -25.32 -18.08
CA LEU A 13 -44.72 -25.49 -17.08
C LEU A 13 -43.73 -24.35 -17.27
N ALA A 14 -43.76 -23.36 -16.38
CA ALA A 14 -42.71 -22.37 -16.27
C ALA A 14 -41.54 -22.95 -15.44
N SER A 15 -40.47 -23.33 -16.12
CA SER A 15 -39.22 -23.77 -15.48
C SER A 15 -38.51 -22.54 -14.94
N LEU A 16 -38.58 -22.30 -13.62
CA LEU A 16 -37.68 -21.34 -12.94
C LEU A 16 -36.28 -21.95 -12.87
N LEU A 17 -35.39 -21.53 -13.74
CA LEU A 17 -33.94 -21.71 -13.56
C LEU A 17 -33.47 -20.73 -12.46
N ALA A 18 -33.36 -21.21 -11.23
CA ALA A 18 -32.66 -20.51 -10.18
C ALA A 18 -31.16 -20.55 -10.49
N SER A 19 -30.62 -19.44 -11.01
CA SER A 19 -29.20 -19.26 -11.15
C SER A 19 -28.57 -19.16 -9.76
N LEU A 20 -27.98 -20.26 -9.26
CA LEU A 20 -27.08 -20.20 -8.11
C LEU A 20 -25.86 -19.38 -8.52
N VAL A 21 -25.84 -18.12 -8.14
CA VAL A 21 -24.59 -17.34 -8.11
C VAL A 21 -23.75 -17.91 -6.98
N LEU A 22 -22.83 -18.81 -7.33
CA LEU A 22 -21.76 -19.24 -6.44
C LEU A 22 -20.88 -18.01 -6.19
N SER A 23 -21.17 -17.27 -5.12
CA SER A 23 -20.22 -16.28 -4.59
C SER A 23 -18.96 -17.06 -4.22
N ALA A 24 -17.86 -16.83 -4.92
CA ALA A 24 -16.57 -17.31 -4.48
C ALA A 24 -16.38 -16.84 -3.03
N PRO A 25 -15.91 -17.70 -2.11
CA PRO A 25 -15.64 -17.27 -0.76
C PRO A 25 -14.63 -16.12 -0.85
N ALA A 26 -14.94 -14.97 -0.25
CA ALA A 26 -13.97 -13.91 -0.05
C ALA A 26 -12.77 -14.57 0.65
N SER A 27 -11.58 -14.52 0.04
CA SER A 27 -10.38 -15.07 0.66
C SER A 27 -10.23 -14.45 2.03
N ALA A 28 -10.39 -15.27 3.08
CA ALA A 28 -10.17 -14.80 4.43
C ALA A 28 -8.69 -14.44 4.57
N TRP A 29 -8.40 -13.23 5.04
CA TRP A 29 -7.03 -12.82 5.35
C TRP A 29 -6.40 -13.78 6.36
N ALA A 30 -5.11 -14.01 6.25
CA ALA A 30 -4.36 -14.76 7.27
C ALA A 30 -4.53 -14.08 8.65
N PRO A 31 -4.50 -14.84 9.76
CA PRO A 31 -4.44 -14.23 11.08
C PRO A 31 -3.20 -13.34 11.21
N ALA A 32 -3.33 -12.14 11.78
CA ALA A 32 -2.24 -11.15 11.82
C ALA A 32 -0.94 -11.69 12.46
N GLY A 33 -1.06 -12.51 13.50
CA GLY A 33 0.10 -13.09 14.20
C GLY A 33 0.85 -14.18 13.42
N SER A 34 0.34 -14.65 12.27
CA SER A 34 0.97 -15.70 11.46
C SER A 34 1.07 -15.35 9.98
N ALA A 35 0.63 -14.15 9.60
CA ALA A 35 0.72 -13.68 8.23
C ALA A 35 2.19 -13.50 7.81
N ALA A 36 2.56 -14.09 6.68
CA ALA A 36 3.89 -13.92 6.11
C ALA A 36 4.02 -12.62 5.30
N ILE A 37 2.90 -12.16 4.74
CA ILE A 37 2.84 -10.94 3.91
C ILE A 37 1.94 -9.92 4.61
N HIS A 38 2.49 -8.79 5.01
CA HIS A 38 1.76 -7.76 5.76
C HIS A 38 2.48 -6.40 5.66
N PRO A 39 1.83 -5.27 5.98
CA PRO A 39 2.52 -4.01 6.19
C PRO A 39 3.71 -4.18 7.13
N GLY A 40 4.85 -3.60 6.81
CA GLY A 40 6.06 -3.74 7.61
C GLY A 40 6.90 -4.99 7.33
N VAL A 41 6.52 -5.89 6.42
CA VAL A 41 7.42 -6.93 5.96
C VAL A 41 8.59 -6.32 5.17
N MET A 42 9.78 -6.90 5.29
CA MET A 42 10.89 -6.53 4.41
C MET A 42 10.58 -6.90 2.98
N THR A 43 10.89 -6.01 2.03
CA THR A 43 10.85 -6.31 0.60
C THR A 43 12.24 -6.27 0.03
N PHE A 44 12.55 -7.16 -0.91
CA PHE A 44 13.84 -7.17 -1.58
C PHE A 44 13.64 -7.14 -3.10
N THR A 45 14.16 -6.09 -3.73
CA THR A 45 14.13 -5.91 -5.18
C THR A 45 15.56 -5.94 -5.69
N GLU A 46 15.97 -7.04 -6.33
CA GLU A 46 17.37 -7.28 -6.77
C GLU A 46 18.41 -6.99 -5.69
N GLY A 47 18.08 -7.30 -4.42
CA GLY A 47 18.96 -7.09 -3.26
C GLY A 47 18.81 -5.76 -2.56
N ALA A 48 18.13 -4.77 -3.13
CA ALA A 48 17.76 -3.55 -2.41
C ALA A 48 16.67 -3.85 -1.37
N GLN A 49 16.91 -3.51 -0.11
CA GLN A 49 15.99 -3.78 0.99
C GLN A 49 15.14 -2.55 1.31
N CYS A 50 13.84 -2.77 1.38
CA CYS A 50 12.83 -1.80 1.79
C CYS A 50 11.85 -2.42 2.79
N THR A 51 10.85 -1.64 3.20
CA THR A 51 9.75 -2.05 4.08
C THR A 51 8.41 -1.78 3.38
N ALA A 52 7.54 -2.78 3.34
CA ALA A 52 6.21 -2.63 2.76
C ALA A 52 5.33 -1.63 3.55
N ASN A 53 4.49 -0.85 2.82
CA ASN A 53 3.53 0.05 3.45
C ASN A 53 2.19 -0.63 3.75
N PHE A 54 1.29 -0.67 2.81
CA PHE A 54 -0.08 -1.14 3.00
C PHE A 54 -0.43 -2.25 2.02
N VAL A 55 -1.53 -2.94 2.30
CA VAL A 55 -2.18 -3.85 1.36
C VAL A 55 -3.22 -3.08 0.57
N TYR A 56 -3.25 -3.31 -0.75
CA TYR A 56 -4.23 -2.73 -1.66
C TYR A 56 -4.94 -3.84 -2.44
N SER A 57 -6.11 -3.53 -3.01
CA SER A 57 -6.85 -4.47 -3.85
C SER A 57 -7.71 -3.72 -4.86
N ASP A 58 -7.94 -4.36 -6.01
CA ASP A 58 -8.94 -4.00 -7.01
C ASP A 58 -10.16 -4.94 -6.99
N GLY A 59 -10.24 -5.80 -5.96
CA GLY A 59 -11.25 -6.84 -5.81
C GLY A 59 -10.90 -8.16 -6.50
N ALA A 60 -10.05 -8.16 -7.51
CA ALA A 60 -9.57 -9.36 -8.22
C ALA A 60 -8.15 -9.75 -7.82
N ASN A 61 -7.30 -8.77 -7.56
CA ASN A 61 -5.91 -8.95 -7.18
C ASN A 61 -5.62 -8.28 -5.84
N VAL A 62 -4.58 -8.78 -5.18
CA VAL A 62 -4.03 -8.21 -3.96
C VAL A 62 -2.63 -7.68 -4.26
N TYR A 63 -2.33 -6.50 -3.74
CA TYR A 63 -1.06 -5.81 -3.91
C TYR A 63 -0.47 -5.44 -2.56
N LEU A 64 0.85 -5.50 -2.47
CA LEU A 64 1.61 -4.94 -1.38
C LEU A 64 2.30 -3.67 -1.89
N GLY A 65 2.21 -2.58 -1.15
CA GLY A 65 2.87 -1.34 -1.52
C GLY A 65 4.30 -1.26 -0.99
N GLN A 66 5.17 -0.64 -1.75
CA GLN A 66 6.50 -0.19 -1.34
C GLN A 66 6.81 1.17 -1.95
N ALA A 67 7.92 1.80 -1.59
CA ALA A 67 8.36 3.01 -2.28
C ALA A 67 8.83 2.68 -3.71
N ALA A 68 8.64 3.61 -4.66
CA ALA A 68 9.09 3.43 -6.03
C ALA A 68 10.62 3.34 -6.12
N HIS A 69 11.33 4.14 -5.30
CA HIS A 69 12.79 4.14 -5.26
C HIS A 69 13.39 2.80 -4.80
N CYS A 70 12.60 1.90 -4.20
CA CYS A 70 13.04 0.53 -3.84
C CYS A 70 13.44 -0.30 -5.06
N SER A 71 13.03 0.10 -6.25
CA SER A 71 13.44 -0.46 -7.54
C SER A 71 14.43 0.44 -8.29
N GLY A 72 14.91 1.51 -7.66
CA GLY A 72 15.91 2.42 -8.25
C GLY A 72 17.22 1.71 -8.54
N THR A 73 17.85 2.07 -9.66
CA THR A 73 19.17 1.53 -10.07
C THR A 73 20.27 2.60 -10.00
N GLY A 74 19.90 3.84 -9.64
CA GLY A 74 20.80 4.97 -9.46
C GLY A 74 21.40 5.05 -8.05
N ALA A 75 21.91 6.25 -7.69
CA ALA A 75 22.44 6.49 -6.35
C ALA A 75 21.31 6.48 -5.31
N ALA A 76 21.60 5.96 -4.11
CA ALA A 76 20.62 5.93 -3.01
C ALA A 76 20.14 7.32 -2.53
N THR A 77 20.80 8.39 -2.97
CA THR A 77 20.44 9.79 -2.69
C THR A 77 19.61 10.43 -3.80
N GLU A 78 19.31 9.69 -4.87
CA GLU A 78 18.48 10.19 -5.96
C GLU A 78 17.01 10.07 -5.57
N THR A 79 16.34 11.21 -5.49
CA THR A 79 14.93 11.31 -5.03
C THR A 79 14.01 11.93 -6.09
N ASP A 80 14.56 12.39 -7.23
CA ASP A 80 13.75 12.91 -8.33
C ASP A 80 13.26 11.78 -9.23
N GLY A 81 12.03 11.32 -8.98
CA GLY A 81 11.43 10.21 -9.71
C GLY A 81 11.21 10.48 -11.22
N CYS A 82 11.24 11.76 -11.65
CA CYS A 82 11.14 12.09 -13.05
C CYS A 82 12.45 11.88 -13.82
N LEU A 83 13.59 11.77 -13.11
CA LEU A 83 14.93 11.62 -13.70
C LEU A 83 15.60 10.31 -13.28
N ALA A 84 15.27 9.79 -12.11
CA ALA A 84 15.89 8.59 -11.53
C ALA A 84 15.63 7.33 -12.37
N GLN A 85 16.62 6.46 -12.47
CA GLN A 85 16.48 5.18 -13.14
C GLN A 85 15.80 4.13 -12.24
N SER A 86 14.98 3.28 -12.83
CA SER A 86 14.29 2.20 -12.13
C SER A 86 14.33 0.89 -12.91
N LEU A 87 14.29 -0.22 -12.19
CA LEU A 87 14.01 -1.54 -12.77
C LEU A 87 12.62 -1.54 -13.42
N PRO A 88 12.42 -2.30 -14.51
CA PRO A 88 11.16 -2.26 -15.26
C PRO A 88 9.99 -2.88 -14.48
N VAL A 89 8.77 -2.48 -14.83
CA VAL A 89 7.55 -3.21 -14.46
C VAL A 89 7.69 -4.67 -14.90
N GLY A 90 7.27 -5.62 -14.06
CA GLY A 90 7.49 -7.05 -14.22
C GLY A 90 8.64 -7.61 -13.38
N THR A 91 9.45 -6.74 -12.76
CA THR A 91 10.51 -7.16 -11.83
C THR A 91 9.92 -7.92 -10.65
N GLN A 92 10.60 -9.01 -10.27
CA GLN A 92 10.21 -9.83 -9.13
C GLN A 92 10.70 -9.18 -7.83
N VAL A 93 9.86 -9.23 -6.81
CA VAL A 93 10.15 -8.66 -5.49
C VAL A 93 9.89 -9.74 -4.43
N ASP A 94 10.87 -10.04 -3.60
CA ASP A 94 10.63 -10.89 -2.43
C ASP A 94 9.85 -10.07 -1.38
N ILE A 95 8.71 -10.60 -0.99
CA ILE A 95 7.75 -9.99 -0.07
C ILE A 95 7.44 -10.90 1.13
N GLY A 96 8.30 -11.89 1.41
CA GLY A 96 8.12 -12.85 2.50
C GLY A 96 7.14 -13.99 2.20
N GLY A 97 6.60 -14.08 0.99
CA GLY A 97 5.74 -15.17 0.53
C GLY A 97 6.53 -16.44 0.22
N SER A 98 5.83 -17.50 -0.25
CA SER A 98 6.48 -18.69 -0.81
C SER A 98 6.94 -18.46 -2.26
N ARG A 99 6.42 -17.42 -2.88
CA ARG A 99 6.78 -16.95 -4.22
C ARG A 99 7.03 -15.46 -4.19
N PRO A 100 7.90 -14.94 -5.04
CA PRO A 100 8.04 -13.49 -5.18
C PRO A 100 6.74 -12.88 -5.72
N GLY A 101 6.45 -11.66 -5.29
CA GLY A 101 5.47 -10.80 -5.95
C GLY A 101 6.05 -10.22 -7.23
N THR A 102 5.21 -9.58 -8.02
CA THR A 102 5.60 -8.92 -9.27
C THR A 102 5.31 -7.43 -9.18
N MET A 103 6.29 -6.57 -9.34
CA MET A 103 6.08 -5.13 -9.44
C MET A 103 5.23 -4.82 -10.69
N VAL A 104 4.04 -4.31 -10.50
CA VAL A 104 3.07 -4.04 -11.59
C VAL A 104 2.82 -2.56 -11.82
N TYR A 105 3.19 -1.72 -10.87
CA TYR A 105 3.14 -0.27 -10.94
C TYR A 105 4.35 0.33 -10.25
N ASN A 106 4.85 1.42 -10.80
CA ASN A 106 5.89 2.25 -10.20
C ASN A 106 5.65 3.70 -10.66
N SER A 107 5.47 4.62 -9.71
CA SER A 107 5.16 6.02 -9.99
C SER A 107 6.27 6.72 -10.79
N TRP A 108 7.55 6.42 -10.52
CA TRP A 108 8.69 6.99 -11.24
C TRP A 108 8.65 6.65 -12.73
N ILE A 109 8.40 5.37 -13.05
CA ILE A 109 8.25 4.93 -14.45
C ILE A 109 7.06 5.64 -15.11
N THR A 110 5.93 5.74 -14.39
CA THR A 110 4.72 6.39 -14.93
C THR A 110 4.93 7.87 -15.16
N MET A 111 5.55 8.60 -14.22
CA MET A 111 5.89 10.01 -14.38
C MET A 111 6.77 10.26 -15.59
N GLN A 112 7.82 9.45 -15.77
CA GLN A 112 8.73 9.57 -16.92
C GLN A 112 8.02 9.30 -18.25
N GLN A 113 7.16 8.29 -18.32
CA GLN A 113 6.37 7.97 -19.51
C GLN A 113 5.42 9.10 -19.92
N LEU A 114 4.89 9.81 -18.92
CA LEU A 114 3.98 10.94 -19.15
C LEU A 114 4.71 12.26 -19.41
N GLY A 115 6.02 12.31 -19.14
CA GLY A 115 6.80 13.54 -19.19
C GLY A 115 6.41 14.52 -18.09
N GLU A 116 6.14 14.01 -16.88
CA GLU A 116 5.83 14.84 -15.69
C GLU A 116 6.95 15.85 -15.42
N ARG A 117 6.58 17.04 -14.98
CA ARG A 117 7.51 18.16 -14.75
C ARG A 117 7.20 18.97 -13.50
N ASP A 118 6.11 18.66 -12.81
CA ASP A 118 5.83 19.29 -11.54
C ASP A 118 6.88 18.85 -10.52
N PRO A 119 7.67 19.78 -9.95
CA PRO A 119 8.83 19.43 -9.12
C PRO A 119 8.41 18.72 -7.82
N ASP A 120 7.25 19.04 -7.27
CA ASP A 120 6.76 18.43 -6.03
C ASP A 120 6.28 17.00 -6.28
N THR A 121 5.58 16.79 -7.40
CA THR A 121 5.19 15.44 -7.86
C THR A 121 6.41 14.58 -8.15
N CYS A 122 7.42 15.13 -8.85
CA CYS A 122 8.66 14.42 -9.18
C CYS A 122 9.43 13.99 -7.92
N ALA A 123 9.44 14.83 -6.88
CA ALA A 123 10.21 14.58 -5.66
C ALA A 123 9.52 13.62 -4.66
N TYR A 124 8.19 13.60 -4.63
CA TYR A 124 7.46 12.92 -3.54
C TYR A 124 6.42 11.89 -3.99
N ASN A 125 6.16 11.71 -5.28
CA ASN A 125 5.34 10.62 -5.77
C ASN A 125 6.18 9.34 -5.84
N ASP A 126 6.20 8.58 -4.75
CA ASP A 126 7.15 7.49 -4.52
C ASP A 126 6.44 6.16 -4.18
N LEU A 127 5.37 5.82 -4.90
CA LEU A 127 4.61 4.58 -4.70
C LEU A 127 4.89 3.56 -5.79
N ALA A 128 5.13 2.31 -5.38
CA ALA A 128 5.08 1.14 -6.25
C ALA A 128 4.12 0.09 -5.69
N LEU A 129 3.49 -0.68 -6.58
CA LEU A 129 2.65 -1.82 -6.23
C LEU A 129 3.30 -3.12 -6.69
N VAL A 130 3.38 -4.05 -5.75
CA VAL A 130 3.84 -5.43 -5.97
C VAL A 130 2.63 -6.35 -5.89
N ARG A 131 2.22 -6.94 -7.01
CA ARG A 131 1.12 -7.91 -7.01
C ARG A 131 1.55 -9.18 -6.32
N VAL A 132 0.78 -9.60 -5.33
CA VAL A 132 0.98 -10.86 -4.60
C VAL A 132 0.64 -12.03 -5.53
N ASP A 133 1.46 -13.08 -5.52
CA ASP A 133 1.14 -14.31 -6.27
C ASP A 133 -0.19 -14.90 -5.75
N PRO A 134 -1.13 -15.30 -6.62
CA PRO A 134 -2.42 -15.85 -6.20
C PRO A 134 -2.32 -17.01 -5.20
N ALA A 135 -1.24 -17.81 -5.25
CA ALA A 135 -1.01 -18.89 -4.29
C ALA A 135 -0.67 -18.42 -2.87
N ASP A 136 -0.26 -17.14 -2.73
CA ASP A 136 0.15 -16.54 -1.46
C ASP A 136 -0.88 -15.53 -0.89
N VAL A 137 -1.97 -15.26 -1.59
CA VAL A 137 -3.03 -14.33 -1.11
C VAL A 137 -3.57 -14.76 0.26
N GLY A 138 -3.72 -16.06 0.51
CA GLY A 138 -4.11 -16.60 1.81
C GLY A 138 -3.07 -16.43 2.92
N LYS A 139 -1.90 -15.87 2.65
CA LYS A 139 -0.84 -15.55 3.63
C LYS A 139 -0.77 -14.05 3.96
N VAL A 140 -1.64 -13.25 3.35
CA VAL A 140 -1.68 -11.80 3.54
C VAL A 140 -2.54 -11.43 4.73
N ASN A 141 -2.07 -10.46 5.53
CA ASN A 141 -2.90 -9.72 6.47
C ASN A 141 -2.68 -8.21 6.28
N PRO A 142 -3.73 -7.40 6.14
CA PRO A 142 -3.58 -5.96 5.91
C PRO A 142 -3.25 -5.13 7.15
N SER A 143 -3.19 -5.73 8.35
CA SER A 143 -2.95 -4.99 9.59
C SER A 143 -1.48 -4.64 9.78
N ILE A 144 -1.21 -3.42 10.25
CA ILE A 144 0.13 -2.97 10.62
C ILE A 144 0.53 -3.67 11.92
N PRO A 145 1.68 -4.38 11.97
CA PRO A 145 2.15 -5.00 13.20
C PRO A 145 2.24 -3.99 14.35
N PHE A 146 1.95 -4.42 15.58
CA PHE A 146 1.92 -3.61 16.78
C PHE A 146 0.75 -2.61 16.85
N TRP A 147 0.46 -1.85 15.77
CA TRP A 147 -0.54 -0.78 15.76
C TRP A 147 -1.94 -1.24 15.41
N GLY A 148 -2.10 -2.26 14.59
CA GLY A 148 -3.39 -2.58 13.94
C GLY A 148 -3.72 -1.56 12.85
N GLY A 149 -4.99 -1.51 12.40
CA GLY A 149 -5.36 -0.67 11.26
C GLY A 149 -4.67 -1.12 9.95
N PRO A 150 -4.67 -0.30 8.90
CA PRO A 150 -5.24 1.05 8.82
C PRO A 150 -6.77 1.04 8.85
N THR A 151 -7.35 2.21 9.17
CA THR A 151 -8.82 2.40 9.26
C THR A 151 -9.40 3.07 8.02
N GLY A 152 -8.57 3.59 7.13
CA GLY A 152 -8.91 4.32 5.92
C GLY A 152 -7.73 5.10 5.41
N VAL A 153 -7.97 6.07 4.51
CA VAL A 153 -6.98 6.99 3.94
C VAL A 153 -7.34 8.41 4.30
N THR A 154 -6.34 9.25 4.60
CA THR A 154 -6.47 10.69 4.72
C THR A 154 -5.35 11.41 3.99
N GLY A 155 -5.63 12.53 3.33
CA GLY A 155 -4.63 13.43 2.75
C GLY A 155 -4.33 14.64 3.64
N THR A 156 -4.82 14.65 4.88
CA THR A 156 -4.65 15.79 5.80
C THR A 156 -4.32 15.31 7.19
N VAL A 157 -3.17 15.71 7.68
CA VAL A 157 -2.72 15.48 9.06
C VAL A 157 -2.34 16.85 9.64
N PRO A 158 -2.93 17.29 10.76
CA PRO A 158 -2.58 18.57 11.35
C PRO A 158 -1.12 18.64 11.81
N ASP A 159 -0.53 19.81 11.76
CA ASP A 159 0.79 20.07 12.35
C ASP A 159 0.79 19.72 13.84
N ASN A 160 1.89 19.10 14.28
CA ASN A 160 2.08 18.56 15.62
C ASN A 160 1.12 17.42 16.02
N ALA A 161 0.33 16.88 15.09
CA ALA A 161 -0.45 15.67 15.34
C ALA A 161 0.48 14.46 15.55
N LYS A 162 0.05 13.53 16.41
CA LYS A 162 0.75 12.26 16.60
C LYS A 162 0.66 11.42 15.34
N VAL A 163 1.79 10.83 14.96
CA VAL A 163 1.91 9.92 13.82
C VAL A 163 2.59 8.62 14.25
N LEU A 164 2.23 7.53 13.58
CA LEU A 164 2.68 6.19 13.89
C LEU A 164 3.16 5.49 12.62
N SER A 165 4.18 4.64 12.77
CA SER A 165 4.72 3.86 11.66
C SER A 165 5.28 2.53 12.15
N TYR A 166 5.63 1.67 11.21
CA TYR A 166 6.32 0.41 11.48
C TYR A 166 7.38 0.19 10.41
N GLY A 167 8.64 0.46 10.74
CA GLY A 167 9.78 0.21 9.87
C GLY A 167 10.46 -1.11 10.20
N ASN A 168 11.12 -1.72 9.21
CA ASN A 168 11.76 -3.02 9.38
C ASN A 168 13.10 -3.10 8.65
N SER A 169 13.98 -2.15 8.95
CA SER A 169 15.33 -2.13 8.38
C SER A 169 16.18 -3.28 8.90
N SER A 170 16.89 -3.97 8.01
CA SER A 170 17.90 -4.98 8.36
C SER A 170 19.05 -4.42 9.20
N LEU A 171 19.31 -3.10 9.11
CA LEU A 171 20.33 -2.41 9.93
C LEU A 171 19.98 -2.39 11.43
N ARG A 172 18.73 -2.75 11.80
CA ARG A 172 18.33 -2.93 13.20
C ARG A 172 18.71 -4.30 13.77
N LEU A 173 19.37 -5.15 12.98
CA LEU A 173 19.88 -6.47 13.39
C LEU A 173 18.81 -7.37 14.04
N GLY A 174 17.56 -7.26 13.60
CA GLY A 174 16.44 -8.06 14.13
C GLY A 174 15.86 -7.55 15.46
N ILE A 175 16.27 -6.38 15.95
CA ILE A 175 15.71 -5.76 17.16
C ILE A 175 14.31 -5.20 16.84
N THR A 176 13.29 -6.04 16.93
CA THR A 176 11.91 -5.71 16.53
C THR A 176 11.26 -4.64 17.41
N GLN A 177 11.77 -4.40 18.63
CA GLN A 177 11.34 -3.32 19.52
C GLN A 177 11.60 -1.92 18.95
N LEU A 178 12.49 -1.81 17.96
CA LEU A 178 12.80 -0.55 17.25
C LEU A 178 11.95 -0.37 15.98
N SER A 179 11.12 -1.34 15.61
CA SER A 179 10.27 -1.29 14.43
C SER A 179 9.05 -0.38 14.60
N PRO A 180 8.28 -0.43 15.71
CA PRO A 180 7.22 0.54 15.96
C PRO A 180 7.81 1.93 16.14
N LYS A 181 7.23 2.92 15.47
CA LYS A 181 7.62 4.32 15.51
C LYS A 181 6.45 5.16 15.95
N GLN A 182 6.70 6.13 16.81
CA GLN A 182 5.74 7.14 17.20
C GLN A 182 6.41 8.50 17.21
N GLY A 183 5.73 9.51 16.73
CA GLY A 183 6.25 10.86 16.70
C GLY A 183 5.19 11.90 16.36
N LEU A 184 5.62 12.95 15.70
CA LEU A 184 4.77 14.07 15.31
C LEU A 184 4.96 14.38 13.83
N GLN A 185 3.88 14.77 13.17
CA GLN A 185 3.97 15.55 11.94
C GLN A 185 4.47 16.95 12.30
N LEU A 186 5.44 17.46 11.58
CA LEU A 186 5.98 18.81 11.78
C LEU A 186 5.20 19.81 10.94
N TRP A 187 5.04 19.52 9.65
CA TRP A 187 4.26 20.28 8.68
C TRP A 187 4.00 19.44 7.43
N GLN A 188 3.11 19.91 6.59
CA GLN A 188 2.92 19.44 5.22
C GLN A 188 3.38 20.52 4.26
N ASP A 189 4.17 20.18 3.25
CA ASP A 189 4.73 21.09 2.26
C ASP A 189 4.67 20.53 0.84
N HIS A 190 5.41 21.12 -0.09
CA HIS A 190 5.45 20.66 -1.49
C HIS A 190 4.07 20.48 -2.10
N GLY A 191 3.23 21.52 -2.00
CA GLY A 191 1.87 21.44 -2.54
C GLY A 191 1.02 20.34 -1.91
N GLY A 192 1.43 19.79 -0.76
CA GLY A 192 0.77 18.70 -0.06
C GLY A 192 1.26 17.30 -0.47
N TRP A 193 2.36 17.20 -1.20
CA TRP A 193 2.96 15.93 -1.55
C TRP A 193 3.82 15.33 -0.43
N ASN A 194 4.35 16.17 0.47
CA ASN A 194 5.24 15.73 1.53
C ASN A 194 4.69 16.04 2.91
N HIS A 195 4.80 15.08 3.81
CA HIS A 195 4.64 15.24 5.25
C HIS A 195 6.02 15.13 5.90
N ALA A 196 6.52 16.22 6.48
CA ALA A 196 7.72 16.18 7.29
C ALA A 196 7.37 15.63 8.68
N VAL A 197 7.96 14.52 9.07
CA VAL A 197 7.68 13.84 10.34
C VAL A 197 8.94 13.65 11.17
N TYR A 198 8.77 13.62 12.49
CA TYR A 198 9.86 13.31 13.41
C TYR A 198 9.40 12.23 14.39
N THR A 199 10.06 11.09 14.38
CA THR A 199 9.72 9.94 15.24
C THR A 199 10.85 9.62 16.22
N ALA A 200 10.51 9.08 17.39
CA ALA A 200 11.47 8.72 18.43
C ALA A 200 12.55 7.72 17.92
N THR A 201 12.15 6.81 17.03
CA THR A 201 13.05 5.97 16.24
C THR A 201 12.94 6.40 14.78
N PRO A 202 13.82 7.31 14.29
CA PRO A 202 13.70 7.82 12.94
C PRO A 202 13.81 6.71 11.90
N GLY A 203 13.24 6.96 10.71
CA GLY A 203 13.44 6.10 9.55
C GLY A 203 14.92 6.10 9.16
N ILE A 204 15.44 4.93 8.86
CA ILE A 204 16.82 4.70 8.41
C ILE A 204 16.79 3.90 7.10
N PRO A 205 17.91 3.81 6.35
CA PRO A 205 17.96 2.98 5.14
C PRO A 205 17.39 1.58 5.41
N GLY A 206 16.49 1.12 4.52
CA GLY A 206 15.71 -0.11 4.68
C GLY A 206 14.33 0.07 5.33
N ASP A 207 14.06 1.17 6.03
CA ASP A 207 12.70 1.55 6.43
C ASP A 207 11.93 2.21 5.26
N SER A 208 12.58 2.53 4.15
CA SER A 208 11.98 3.08 2.92
C SER A 208 10.72 2.32 2.54
N GLY A 209 9.67 3.05 2.20
CA GLY A 209 8.37 2.48 1.86
C GLY A 209 7.46 2.20 3.05
N SER A 210 7.92 2.34 4.32
CA SER A 210 7.09 2.08 5.51
C SER A 210 5.81 2.89 5.54
N ALA A 211 4.75 2.27 6.05
CA ALA A 211 3.45 2.87 6.27
C ALA A 211 3.47 3.94 7.37
N PHE A 212 2.82 5.07 7.14
CA PHE A 212 2.52 6.05 8.16
C PHE A 212 1.00 6.22 8.32
N VAL A 213 0.55 6.22 9.59
CA VAL A 213 -0.85 6.45 9.96
C VAL A 213 -0.95 7.57 11.00
N ASP A 214 -2.07 8.27 10.99
CA ASP A 214 -2.40 9.29 11.99
C ASP A 214 -2.83 8.68 13.33
N ALA A 215 -3.18 9.53 14.29
CA ALA A 215 -3.63 9.10 15.61
C ALA A 215 -4.97 8.34 15.60
N GLN A 216 -5.72 8.33 14.50
CA GLN A 216 -6.96 7.62 14.27
C GLN A 216 -6.77 6.33 13.49
N GLY A 217 -5.54 6.07 13.01
CA GLY A 217 -5.19 4.90 12.21
C GLY A 217 -5.42 5.09 10.72
N SER A 218 -5.71 6.30 10.27
CA SER A 218 -5.86 6.57 8.84
C SER A 218 -4.49 6.62 8.16
N ALA A 219 -4.33 5.88 7.09
CA ALA A 219 -3.13 5.90 6.25
C ALA A 219 -2.96 7.29 5.62
N PHE A 220 -1.81 7.92 5.82
CA PHE A 220 -1.54 9.21 5.20
C PHE A 220 -0.25 9.24 4.39
N GLY A 221 0.67 8.28 4.61
CA GLY A 221 1.90 8.41 3.87
C GLY A 221 2.79 7.18 3.79
N VAL A 222 3.78 7.30 2.91
CA VAL A 222 4.81 6.32 2.58
C VAL A 222 6.18 6.93 2.85
N LEU A 223 7.02 6.27 3.62
CA LEU A 223 8.37 6.75 3.94
C LEU A 223 9.22 6.81 2.67
N SER A 224 9.61 8.01 2.28
CA SER A 224 10.42 8.26 1.09
C SER A 224 11.86 8.63 1.43
N THR A 225 12.06 9.64 2.29
CA THR A 225 13.39 10.22 2.50
C THR A 225 13.79 10.33 3.98
N VAL A 226 15.10 10.46 4.20
CA VAL A 226 15.67 10.92 5.48
C VAL A 226 16.27 12.29 5.22
N GLU A 227 15.83 13.29 5.95
CA GLU A 227 16.26 14.66 5.76
C GLU A 227 17.46 15.02 6.63
N ALA A 228 18.36 15.83 6.07
CA ALA A 228 19.49 16.40 6.82
C ALA A 228 19.17 17.79 7.41
N ALA A 229 18.20 18.51 6.84
CA ALA A 229 17.75 19.83 7.22
C ALA A 229 16.29 20.04 6.81
N PRO A 230 15.50 20.91 7.46
CA PRO A 230 15.90 21.80 8.57
C PRO A 230 15.99 21.08 9.92
N LYS A 231 15.50 19.85 10.04
CA LYS A 231 15.60 19.04 11.27
C LYS A 231 16.30 17.72 10.95
N PRO A 232 17.58 17.57 11.31
CA PRO A 232 18.34 16.34 11.08
C PRO A 232 17.59 15.12 11.63
N ALA A 233 17.55 14.05 10.83
CA ALA A 233 16.85 12.81 11.12
C ALA A 233 15.30 12.91 11.12
N SER A 234 14.71 14.00 10.61
CA SER A 234 13.32 13.97 10.18
C SER A 234 13.18 13.12 8.92
N ASN A 235 11.96 12.66 8.66
CA ASN A 235 11.66 11.90 7.48
C ASN A 235 10.68 12.67 6.59
N GLY A 236 10.91 12.62 5.28
CA GLY A 236 9.93 12.99 4.28
C GLY A 236 9.05 11.77 3.96
N VAL A 237 7.76 11.99 4.01
CA VAL A 237 6.73 10.96 3.83
C VAL A 237 5.82 11.40 2.70
N GLY A 238 5.83 10.69 1.57
CA GLY A 238 4.96 10.95 0.44
C GLY A 238 3.49 10.78 0.82
N ASP A 239 2.61 11.70 0.39
CA ASP A 239 1.17 11.65 0.68
C ASP A 239 0.50 10.50 -0.09
N VAL A 240 0.10 9.44 0.60
CA VAL A 240 -0.46 8.24 -0.03
C VAL A 240 -1.80 8.49 -0.72
N SER A 241 -2.57 9.50 -0.30
CA SER A 241 -3.82 9.86 -0.98
C SER A 241 -3.53 10.42 -2.37
N ARG A 242 -2.56 11.33 -2.48
CA ARG A 242 -2.10 11.90 -3.76
C ARG A 242 -1.44 10.86 -4.65
N GLU A 243 -0.60 10.00 -4.08
CA GLU A 243 0.04 8.90 -4.81
C GLU A 243 -1.01 7.94 -5.41
N LEU A 244 -2.06 7.59 -4.65
CA LEU A 244 -3.16 6.77 -5.13
C LEU A 244 -3.98 7.48 -6.20
N ASP A 245 -4.26 8.75 -6.03
CA ASP A 245 -5.02 9.53 -7.01
C ASP A 245 -4.23 9.69 -8.32
N TYR A 246 -2.91 9.93 -8.23
CA TYR A 246 -2.04 9.97 -9.41
C TYR A 246 -2.03 8.61 -10.13
N MET A 247 -1.84 7.52 -9.40
CA MET A 247 -1.87 6.18 -9.97
C MET A 247 -3.19 5.89 -10.68
N ARG A 248 -4.32 6.21 -10.05
CA ARG A 248 -5.66 5.98 -10.61
C ARG A 248 -5.92 6.81 -11.87
N ALA A 249 -5.43 8.04 -11.89
CA ALA A 249 -5.62 8.96 -13.00
C ALA A 249 -4.75 8.60 -14.21
N HIS A 250 -3.57 8.01 -13.99
CA HIS A 250 -2.52 7.90 -15.00
C HIS A 250 -2.08 6.45 -15.29
N SER A 251 -2.84 5.46 -14.82
CA SER A 251 -2.53 4.05 -15.08
C SER A 251 -3.79 3.19 -15.21
N SER A 252 -3.61 1.90 -15.48
CA SER A 252 -4.72 0.92 -15.51
C SER A 252 -5.24 0.54 -14.12
N PHE A 253 -4.71 1.09 -13.04
CA PHE A 253 -5.05 0.75 -11.66
C PHE A 253 -6.14 1.66 -11.05
N SER A 254 -7.06 2.16 -11.87
CA SER A 254 -8.12 3.10 -11.45
C SER A 254 -9.04 2.55 -10.34
N GLY A 255 -9.22 1.22 -10.25
CA GLY A 255 -10.04 0.54 -9.25
C GLY A 255 -9.29 0.13 -7.98
N VAL A 256 -7.99 0.36 -7.89
CA VAL A 256 -7.21 -0.05 -6.72
C VAL A 256 -7.47 0.87 -5.53
N GLY A 257 -7.72 0.26 -4.37
CA GLY A 257 -7.90 0.97 -3.10
C GLY A 257 -7.15 0.31 -1.96
N LEU A 258 -6.96 1.08 -0.88
CA LEU A 258 -6.41 0.58 0.37
C LEU A 258 -7.34 -0.47 0.99
N VAL A 259 -6.76 -1.53 1.54
CA VAL A 259 -7.49 -2.52 2.34
C VAL A 259 -7.34 -2.17 3.82
N ASN A 260 -8.46 -2.00 4.53
CA ASN A 260 -8.43 -1.75 5.97
C ASN A 260 -7.87 -2.95 6.73
N GLY A 261 -7.20 -2.69 7.86
CA GLY A 261 -6.69 -3.72 8.73
C GLY A 261 -7.79 -4.60 9.34
N THR A 262 -7.48 -5.86 9.59
CA THR A 262 -8.38 -6.80 10.29
C THR A 262 -8.28 -6.67 11.81
N GLU A 263 -7.13 -6.17 12.31
CA GLU A 263 -6.93 -5.91 13.73
C GLU A 263 -7.37 -4.49 14.09
N PRO A 264 -8.03 -4.30 15.23
CA PRO A 264 -8.38 -2.97 15.71
C PRO A 264 -7.13 -2.09 15.84
N PHE A 265 -7.27 -0.83 15.45
CA PHE A 265 -6.22 0.16 15.67
C PHE A 265 -6.08 0.47 17.16
N ARG A 266 -4.85 0.44 17.67
CA ARG A 266 -4.56 0.56 19.11
C ARG A 266 -4.28 1.99 19.57
N GLY A 267 -4.11 2.91 18.62
CA GLY A 267 -3.79 4.31 18.91
C GLY A 267 -2.34 4.53 19.34
N PRO A 268 -1.99 5.82 19.54
CA PRO A 268 -0.69 6.20 20.07
C PRO A 268 -0.49 5.67 21.50
N LEU A 269 0.75 5.31 21.80
CA LEU A 269 1.16 5.13 23.20
C LEU A 269 1.10 6.48 23.93
N LEU A 270 0.89 6.49 25.23
CA LEU A 270 0.72 7.70 26.07
C LEU A 270 1.86 8.71 25.91
#